data_8d265f545e023c87b4e749e49d4aa8a5
#
_entry.id   8d265f545e023c87b4e749e49d4aa8a5
#
_cell.length_a   1.000
_cell.length_b   1.000
_cell.length_c   1.000
_cell.angle_alpha   90.00
_cell.angle_beta   90.00
_cell.angle_gamma   90.00
#
_symmetry.space_group_name_H-M   'P 1'
#
loop_
_entity.id
_entity.type
_entity.pdbx_description
1 polymer ?
#
loop_
_entity_poly.entity_id
_entity_poly.type
_entity_poly.pdbx_seq_one_letter_code
_entity_poly.pdbx_strand_id
1 'polypeptide(L)'
;MTGRPAHSSQIFQPNVGDGAIFEAARILDGFRAALSTQPNLSFNPGVVVGGTDITLDEQTSRGSAFGKSNVIAQTVRVNGDLRAISPEQLNLARQTMSKIVAAHLPGAGATIRFDEGYPPMAPTEGNAKLLAVYSKASEDYGFGPVTAINPRNAGAADISFVADKVDMALDGIGMMGSGGHTVDEVGDLSTLDSQTIRAAVTLYRLSLSP
;
A
#
# COMPACT_ATOMS: atom_id res chain seq x y z
N MET A 1 -19.98 0.77 2.19
CA MET A 1 -21.01 -0.28 2.27
C MET A 1 -22.29 0.33 2.81
N THR A 2 -23.42 -0.15 2.30
CA THR A 2 -24.76 0.32 2.70
C THR A 2 -25.67 -0.84 3.06
N GLY A 3 -26.67 -0.59 3.91
CA GLY A 3 -27.71 -1.54 4.28
C GLY A 3 -29.02 -0.81 4.54
N ARG A 4 -30.11 -1.53 4.66
CA ARG A 4 -31.42 -0.96 4.97
C ARG A 4 -31.58 -0.82 6.49
N PRO A 5 -31.84 0.38 7.03
CA PRO A 5 -32.09 0.53 8.46
C PRO A 5 -33.47 -0.04 8.80
N ALA A 6 -33.53 -0.84 9.86
CA ALA A 6 -34.75 -1.40 10.40
C ALA A 6 -34.54 -1.79 11.87
N HIS A 7 -35.58 -2.23 12.56
CA HIS A 7 -35.45 -2.83 13.89
C HIS A 7 -34.63 -4.13 13.81
N SER A 8 -33.74 -4.37 14.76
CA SER A 8 -32.81 -5.51 14.74
C SER A 8 -33.49 -6.89 14.61
N SER A 9 -34.70 -7.04 15.09
CA SER A 9 -35.47 -8.28 14.92
C SER A 9 -35.88 -8.59 13.47
N GLN A 10 -35.72 -7.63 12.56
CA GLN A 10 -36.07 -7.78 11.15
C GLN A 10 -34.84 -8.13 10.28
N ILE A 11 -33.65 -8.21 10.87
CA ILE A 11 -32.44 -8.59 10.15
C ILE A 11 -32.59 -9.97 9.50
N PHE A 12 -32.02 -10.14 8.31
CA PHE A 12 -32.13 -11.35 7.48
C PHE A 12 -33.52 -11.58 6.87
N GLN A 13 -34.49 -10.70 7.07
CA GLN A 13 -35.74 -10.79 6.34
C GLN A 13 -35.55 -10.38 4.86
N PRO A 14 -36.25 -10.99 3.89
CA PRO A 14 -36.04 -10.72 2.46
C PRO A 14 -36.20 -9.25 2.04
N ASN A 15 -37.03 -8.50 2.73
CA ASN A 15 -37.28 -7.09 2.49
C ASN A 15 -36.30 -6.15 3.20
N VAL A 16 -35.45 -6.65 4.10
CA VAL A 16 -34.47 -5.88 4.90
C VAL A 16 -33.04 -6.27 4.54
N GLY A 17 -32.69 -7.55 4.62
CA GLY A 17 -31.36 -8.06 4.32
C GLY A 17 -30.43 -8.03 5.53
N ASP A 18 -29.13 -8.06 5.25
CA ASP A 18 -28.07 -8.36 6.24
C ASP A 18 -27.47 -7.10 6.91
N GLY A 19 -27.71 -5.91 6.33
CA GLY A 19 -27.18 -4.65 6.82
C GLY A 19 -25.70 -4.41 6.47
N ALA A 20 -25.29 -3.15 6.65
CA ALA A 20 -23.97 -2.68 6.18
C ALA A 20 -22.78 -3.31 6.91
N ILE A 21 -22.92 -3.69 8.18
CA ILE A 21 -21.81 -4.28 8.95
C ILE A 21 -21.49 -5.70 8.47
N PHE A 22 -22.48 -6.54 8.23
CA PHE A 22 -22.24 -7.88 7.68
C PHE A 22 -21.66 -7.81 6.26
N GLU A 23 -22.12 -6.86 5.44
CA GLU A 23 -21.54 -6.63 4.11
C GLU A 23 -20.06 -6.22 4.21
N ALA A 24 -19.71 -5.34 5.15
CA ALA A 24 -18.32 -4.97 5.39
C ALA A 24 -17.47 -6.17 5.85
N ALA A 25 -17.98 -6.97 6.77
CA ALA A 25 -17.30 -8.17 7.25
C ALA A 25 -17.03 -9.17 6.13
N ARG A 26 -18.03 -9.43 5.27
CA ARG A 26 -17.89 -10.28 4.09
C ARG A 26 -16.81 -9.79 3.12
N ILE A 27 -16.83 -8.48 2.82
CA ILE A 27 -15.85 -7.87 1.90
C ILE A 27 -14.45 -7.96 2.47
N LEU A 28 -14.24 -7.59 3.73
CA LEU A 28 -12.92 -7.62 4.36
C LEU A 28 -12.37 -9.04 4.50
N ASP A 29 -13.20 -10.00 4.86
CA ASP A 29 -12.79 -11.42 4.90
C ASP A 29 -12.52 -11.97 3.49
N GLY A 30 -13.32 -11.58 2.51
CA GLY A 30 -13.09 -11.92 1.10
C GLY A 30 -11.74 -11.37 0.58
N PHE A 31 -11.39 -10.14 0.92
CA PHE A 31 -10.07 -9.59 0.58
C PHE A 31 -8.95 -10.40 1.23
N ARG A 32 -9.07 -10.68 2.52
CA ARG A 32 -8.10 -11.48 3.26
C ARG A 32 -7.93 -12.87 2.65
N ALA A 33 -9.03 -13.57 2.39
CA ALA A 33 -9.01 -14.91 1.83
C ALA A 33 -8.37 -14.96 0.44
N ALA A 34 -8.66 -13.97 -0.42
CA ALA A 34 -8.19 -13.98 -1.81
C ALA A 34 -6.75 -13.46 -1.98
N LEU A 35 -6.29 -12.53 -1.12
CA LEU A 35 -5.08 -11.76 -1.39
C LEU A 35 -3.97 -11.91 -0.35
N SER A 36 -4.25 -12.38 0.86
CA SER A 36 -3.27 -12.38 1.97
C SER A 36 -2.06 -13.29 1.74
N THR A 37 -2.17 -14.28 0.86
CA THR A 37 -1.09 -15.22 0.52
C THR A 37 -0.27 -14.78 -0.70
N GLN A 38 -0.62 -13.67 -1.34
CA GLN A 38 0.11 -13.16 -2.49
C GLN A 38 1.49 -12.64 -2.05
N PRO A 39 2.59 -13.09 -2.66
CA PRO A 39 3.94 -12.61 -2.32
C PRO A 39 4.05 -11.10 -2.55
N ASN A 40 4.64 -10.38 -1.60
CA ASN A 40 4.90 -8.94 -1.66
C ASN A 40 3.67 -8.05 -1.86
N LEU A 41 2.45 -8.60 -1.80
CA LEU A 41 1.22 -7.83 -1.72
C LEU A 41 0.88 -7.57 -0.26
N SER A 42 0.51 -6.35 0.08
CA SER A 42 -0.06 -6.03 1.38
C SER A 42 -1.25 -5.08 1.23
N PHE A 43 -2.22 -5.24 2.10
CA PHE A 43 -3.35 -4.33 2.22
C PHE A 43 -3.77 -4.26 3.69
N ASN A 44 -4.17 -3.08 4.11
CA ASN A 44 -4.54 -2.83 5.49
C ASN A 44 -5.81 -1.99 5.56
N PRO A 45 -6.90 -2.50 6.13
CA PRO A 45 -8.05 -1.67 6.50
C PRO A 45 -7.68 -0.88 7.77
N GLY A 46 -7.13 0.32 7.59
CA GLY A 46 -6.59 1.13 8.68
C GLY A 46 -7.66 1.79 9.54
N VAL A 47 -8.82 2.14 8.94
CA VAL A 47 -9.95 2.76 9.66
C VAL A 47 -11.24 2.12 9.19
N VAL A 48 -12.11 1.77 10.16
CA VAL A 48 -13.47 1.29 9.93
C VAL A 48 -14.43 2.08 10.81
N VAL A 49 -15.43 2.71 10.19
CA VAL A 49 -16.50 3.42 10.89
C VAL A 49 -17.85 2.91 10.42
N GLY A 50 -18.73 2.51 11.33
CA GLY A 50 -20.02 1.93 10.96
C GLY A 50 -21.14 2.21 11.94
N GLY A 51 -22.36 2.41 11.43
CA GLY A 51 -23.52 2.72 12.24
C GLY A 51 -24.75 3.11 11.43
N THR A 52 -25.72 3.72 12.10
CA THR A 52 -26.90 4.31 11.44
C THR A 52 -26.51 5.61 10.75
N ASP A 53 -25.71 6.44 11.43
CA ASP A 53 -25.15 7.68 10.88
C ASP A 53 -23.66 7.73 11.19
N ILE A 54 -22.84 8.12 10.20
CA ILE A 54 -21.39 8.15 10.32
C ILE A 54 -20.79 9.38 9.67
N THR A 55 -19.68 9.84 10.22
CA THR A 55 -18.77 10.77 9.55
C THR A 55 -17.39 10.11 9.43
N LEU A 56 -16.71 10.34 8.33
CA LEU A 56 -15.30 9.98 8.13
C LEU A 56 -14.64 11.10 7.34
N ASP A 57 -13.68 11.76 7.96
CA ASP A 57 -12.76 12.69 7.32
C ASP A 57 -11.57 11.88 6.81
N GLU A 58 -11.44 11.79 5.49
CA GLU A 58 -10.41 11.02 4.81
C GLU A 58 -9.01 11.65 4.97
N GLN A 59 -8.93 12.99 5.15
CA GLN A 59 -7.65 13.70 5.29
C GLN A 59 -7.03 13.46 6.66
N THR A 60 -7.83 13.50 7.71
CA THR A 60 -7.36 13.32 9.10
C THR A 60 -7.48 11.88 9.57
N SER A 61 -8.09 10.98 8.80
CA SER A 61 -8.41 9.59 9.15
C SER A 61 -9.21 9.51 10.46
N ARG A 62 -10.08 10.49 10.71
CA ARG A 62 -10.94 10.56 11.90
C ARG A 62 -12.39 10.38 11.53
N GLY A 63 -13.10 9.63 12.36
CA GLY A 63 -14.53 9.41 12.14
C GLY A 63 -15.32 9.31 13.42
N SER A 64 -16.63 9.50 13.30
CA SER A 64 -17.60 9.25 14.35
C SER A 64 -18.75 8.41 13.83
N ALA A 65 -19.40 7.69 14.73
CA ALA A 65 -20.55 6.87 14.42
C ALA A 65 -21.63 7.02 15.48
N PHE A 66 -22.87 7.06 15.01
CA PHE A 66 -24.05 6.92 15.85
C PHE A 66 -24.82 5.66 15.44
N GLY A 67 -25.30 4.91 16.42
CA GLY A 67 -26.14 3.73 16.21
C GLY A 67 -26.77 3.26 17.52
N LYS A 68 -27.76 2.42 17.40
CA LYS A 68 -28.42 1.75 18.55
C LYS A 68 -28.32 0.24 18.34
N SER A 69 -28.13 -0.52 19.41
CA SER A 69 -28.01 -1.97 19.36
C SER A 69 -29.24 -2.68 18.77
N ASN A 70 -30.41 -2.03 18.82
CA ASN A 70 -31.65 -2.55 18.26
C ASN A 70 -32.02 -1.96 16.88
N VAL A 71 -31.05 -1.33 16.19
CA VAL A 71 -31.19 -0.79 14.82
C VAL A 71 -30.11 -1.36 13.93
N ILE A 72 -30.49 -1.86 12.75
CA ILE A 72 -29.58 -2.38 11.73
C ILE A 72 -28.73 -1.22 11.19
N ALA A 73 -27.42 -1.41 11.16
CA ALA A 73 -26.49 -0.39 10.65
C ALA A 73 -26.74 -0.09 9.16
N GLN A 74 -26.86 1.19 8.85
CA GLN A 74 -27.13 1.68 7.49
C GLN A 74 -25.86 1.86 6.67
N THR A 75 -24.75 2.26 7.29
CA THR A 75 -23.53 2.64 6.57
C THR A 75 -22.30 2.12 7.29
N VAL A 76 -21.35 1.61 6.50
CA VAL A 76 -19.96 1.36 6.92
C VAL A 76 -19.02 1.98 5.89
N ARG A 77 -18.02 2.70 6.36
CA ARG A 77 -16.87 3.16 5.57
C ARG A 77 -15.60 2.52 6.09
N VAL A 78 -14.76 2.12 5.14
CA VAL A 78 -13.42 1.59 5.41
C VAL A 78 -12.44 2.39 4.58
N ASN A 79 -11.40 2.89 5.21
CA ASN A 79 -10.24 3.47 4.54
C ASN A 79 -9.02 2.60 4.81
N GLY A 80 -8.19 2.38 3.79
CA GLY A 80 -7.07 1.45 3.90
C GLY A 80 -5.98 1.73 2.88
N ASP A 81 -4.89 0.96 3.00
CA ASP A 81 -3.71 1.02 2.15
C ASP A 81 -3.55 -0.29 1.36
N LEU A 82 -3.12 -0.19 0.10
CA LEU A 82 -2.84 -1.32 -0.79
C LEU A 82 -1.46 -1.12 -1.41
N ARG A 83 -0.55 -2.07 -1.19
CA ARG A 83 0.81 -2.05 -1.73
C ARG A 83 1.08 -3.30 -2.54
N ALA A 84 1.63 -3.13 -3.72
CA ALA A 84 2.01 -4.18 -4.64
C ALA A 84 3.45 -3.99 -5.12
N ILE A 85 4.09 -5.06 -5.59
CA ILE A 85 5.46 -5.01 -6.08
C ILE A 85 5.56 -4.59 -7.55
N SER A 86 4.46 -4.69 -8.30
CA SER A 86 4.42 -4.31 -9.72
C SER A 86 3.05 -3.74 -10.11
N PRO A 87 2.99 -2.97 -11.21
CA PRO A 87 1.72 -2.48 -11.76
C PRO A 87 0.73 -3.61 -12.10
N GLU A 88 1.21 -4.74 -12.60
CA GLU A 88 0.38 -5.90 -12.94
C GLU A 88 -0.26 -6.50 -11.68
N GLN A 89 0.54 -6.66 -10.61
CA GLN A 89 0.02 -7.17 -9.33
C GLN A 89 -1.00 -6.20 -8.73
N LEU A 90 -0.73 -4.89 -8.79
CA LEU A 90 -1.66 -3.86 -8.33
C LEU A 90 -3.00 -3.95 -9.07
N ASN A 91 -2.95 -4.05 -10.40
CA ASN A 91 -4.15 -4.15 -11.24
C ASN A 91 -4.93 -5.44 -10.93
N LEU A 92 -4.26 -6.57 -10.77
CA LEU A 92 -4.90 -7.84 -10.42
C LEU A 92 -5.56 -7.78 -9.04
N ALA A 93 -4.90 -7.17 -8.05
CA ALA A 93 -5.45 -6.97 -6.72
C ALA A 93 -6.70 -6.07 -6.75
N ARG A 94 -6.64 -4.94 -7.46
CA ARG A 94 -7.79 -4.02 -7.66
C ARG A 94 -8.97 -4.71 -8.33
N GLN A 95 -8.73 -5.52 -9.37
CA GLN A 95 -9.76 -6.29 -10.05
C GLN A 95 -10.40 -7.33 -9.10
N THR A 96 -9.58 -8.03 -8.33
CA THR A 96 -10.05 -9.02 -7.35
C THR A 96 -10.91 -8.36 -6.27
N MET A 97 -10.44 -7.25 -5.70
CA MET A 97 -11.21 -6.46 -4.73
C MET A 97 -12.54 -5.97 -5.32
N SER A 98 -12.51 -5.44 -6.54
CA SER A 98 -13.72 -4.97 -7.22
C SER A 98 -14.74 -6.08 -7.46
N LYS A 99 -14.31 -7.29 -7.83
CA LYS A 99 -15.20 -8.45 -7.98
C LYS A 99 -15.84 -8.86 -6.64
N ILE A 100 -15.07 -8.86 -5.56
CA ILE A 100 -15.57 -9.18 -4.22
C ILE A 100 -16.60 -8.14 -3.77
N VAL A 101 -16.34 -6.86 -4.02
CA VAL A 101 -17.26 -5.76 -3.69
C VAL A 101 -18.54 -5.83 -4.50
N ALA A 102 -18.49 -6.25 -5.76
CA ALA A 102 -19.67 -6.35 -6.63
C ALA A 102 -20.65 -7.45 -6.24
N ALA A 103 -20.23 -8.44 -5.45
CA ALA A 103 -21.08 -9.50 -4.94
C ALA A 103 -21.67 -9.11 -3.58
N HIS A 104 -22.92 -8.68 -3.56
CA HIS A 104 -23.58 -8.17 -2.36
C HIS A 104 -24.35 -9.22 -1.58
N LEU A 105 -24.42 -9.04 -0.25
CA LEU A 105 -25.40 -9.73 0.59
C LEU A 105 -26.82 -9.18 0.33
N PRO A 106 -27.86 -9.97 0.64
CA PRO A 106 -29.24 -9.53 0.49
C PRO A 106 -29.49 -8.17 1.14
N GLY A 107 -30.10 -7.24 0.41
CA GLY A 107 -30.45 -5.91 0.91
C GLY A 107 -29.28 -4.97 1.19
N ALA A 108 -28.06 -5.38 0.90
CA ALA A 108 -26.84 -4.59 1.05
C ALA A 108 -26.31 -4.08 -0.28
N GLY A 109 -25.37 -3.13 -0.19
CA GLY A 109 -24.63 -2.60 -1.34
C GLY A 109 -23.25 -2.13 -0.93
N ALA A 110 -22.32 -2.06 -1.90
CA ALA A 110 -20.98 -1.56 -1.66
C ALA A 110 -20.38 -0.93 -2.91
N THR A 111 -19.46 -0.01 -2.70
CA THR A 111 -18.59 0.54 -3.73
C THR A 111 -17.16 0.56 -3.21
N ILE A 112 -16.20 0.47 -4.11
CA ILE A 112 -14.78 0.65 -3.81
C ILE A 112 -14.21 1.72 -4.74
N ARG A 113 -13.34 2.56 -4.21
CA ARG A 113 -12.55 3.54 -4.96
C ARG A 113 -11.08 3.27 -4.65
N PHE A 114 -10.24 3.45 -5.64
CA PHE A 114 -8.79 3.43 -5.51
C PHE A 114 -8.26 4.80 -5.87
N ASP A 115 -7.55 5.41 -4.95
CA ASP A 115 -6.84 6.65 -5.21
C ASP A 115 -5.43 6.32 -5.71
N GLU A 116 -4.95 7.09 -6.67
CA GLU A 116 -3.60 6.91 -7.19
C GLU A 116 -2.58 7.50 -6.21
N GLY A 117 -1.55 6.75 -5.94
CA GLY A 117 -0.40 7.15 -5.13
C GLY A 117 0.89 6.91 -5.90
N TYR A 118 1.97 6.62 -5.17
CA TYR A 118 3.22 6.20 -5.78
C TYR A 118 3.05 4.91 -6.57
N PRO A 119 3.47 4.86 -7.85
CA PRO A 119 3.44 3.62 -8.63
C PRO A 119 4.31 2.55 -7.99
N PRO A 120 3.96 1.27 -8.11
CA PRO A 120 4.87 0.19 -7.74
C PRO A 120 6.13 0.22 -8.64
N MET A 121 7.30 0.03 -8.03
CA MET A 121 8.56 -0.14 -8.74
C MET A 121 8.98 -1.61 -8.71
N ALA A 122 8.78 -2.30 -9.84
CA ALA A 122 9.10 -3.72 -9.93
C ALA A 122 10.62 -3.97 -9.87
N PRO A 123 11.09 -5.05 -9.22
CA PRO A 123 12.48 -5.48 -9.31
C PRO A 123 12.74 -6.06 -10.71
N THR A 124 13.45 -5.32 -11.54
CA THR A 124 13.82 -5.73 -12.91
C THR A 124 15.26 -6.26 -12.97
N GLU A 125 15.59 -6.95 -14.06
CA GLU A 125 16.99 -7.32 -14.34
C GLU A 125 17.88 -6.08 -14.51
N GLY A 126 17.34 -5.00 -15.09
CA GLY A 126 18.04 -3.72 -15.22
C GLY A 126 18.38 -3.13 -13.84
N ASN A 127 17.42 -3.13 -12.92
CA ASN A 127 17.66 -2.67 -11.55
C ASN A 127 18.72 -3.51 -10.83
N ALA A 128 18.71 -4.85 -11.04
CA ALA A 128 19.72 -5.74 -10.48
C ALA A 128 21.12 -5.47 -11.06
N LYS A 129 21.22 -5.18 -12.36
CA LYS A 129 22.49 -4.78 -13.03
C LYS A 129 23.02 -3.47 -12.46
N LEU A 130 22.17 -2.47 -12.30
CA LEU A 130 22.56 -1.18 -11.71
C LEU A 130 23.01 -1.34 -10.25
N LEU A 131 22.30 -2.14 -9.46
CA LEU A 131 22.69 -2.47 -8.10
C LEU A 131 24.06 -3.16 -8.05
N ALA A 132 24.36 -4.06 -8.98
CA ALA A 132 25.67 -4.72 -9.06
C ALA A 132 26.81 -3.72 -9.34
N VAL A 133 26.59 -2.73 -10.23
CA VAL A 133 27.55 -1.65 -10.47
C VAL A 133 27.77 -0.81 -9.21
N TYR A 134 26.70 -0.46 -8.52
CA TYR A 134 26.73 0.31 -7.27
C TYR A 134 27.43 -0.47 -6.14
N SER A 135 27.11 -1.76 -5.97
CA SER A 135 27.78 -2.64 -5.01
C SER A 135 29.27 -2.76 -5.29
N LYS A 136 29.65 -2.95 -6.55
CA LYS A 136 31.07 -3.01 -6.94
C LYS A 136 31.81 -1.69 -6.67
N ALA A 137 31.17 -0.55 -6.89
CA ALA A 137 31.72 0.75 -6.50
C ALA A 137 31.95 0.84 -5.00
N SER A 138 31.02 0.33 -4.19
CA SER A 138 31.12 0.28 -2.72
C SER A 138 32.29 -0.60 -2.24
N GLU A 139 32.41 -1.79 -2.80
CA GLU A 139 33.48 -2.75 -2.46
C GLU A 139 34.88 -2.23 -2.80
N ASP A 140 35.05 -1.61 -3.96
CA ASP A 140 36.33 -1.08 -4.42
C ASP A 140 36.88 0.05 -3.55
N TYR A 141 36.01 0.71 -2.78
CA TYR A 141 36.37 1.74 -1.81
C TYR A 141 36.34 1.24 -0.36
N GLY A 142 36.17 -0.08 -0.15
CA GLY A 142 36.24 -0.69 1.16
C GLY A 142 34.99 -0.52 2.03
N PHE A 143 33.86 -0.10 1.46
CA PHE A 143 32.61 0.10 2.19
C PHE A 143 31.74 -1.19 2.26
N GLY A 144 32.22 -2.30 1.67
CA GLY A 144 31.52 -3.57 1.62
C GLY A 144 30.41 -3.64 0.54
N PRO A 145 29.79 -4.83 0.38
CA PRO A 145 28.76 -5.04 -0.63
C PRO A 145 27.45 -4.34 -0.26
N VAL A 146 26.70 -3.93 -1.30
CA VAL A 146 25.33 -3.40 -1.18
C VAL A 146 24.35 -4.40 -1.77
N THR A 147 23.30 -4.71 -1.04
CA THR A 147 22.28 -5.69 -1.44
C THR A 147 20.90 -5.03 -1.51
N ALA A 148 20.00 -5.63 -2.30
CA ALA A 148 18.62 -5.18 -2.39
C ALA A 148 17.91 -5.31 -1.03
N ILE A 149 17.09 -4.32 -0.69
CA ILE A 149 16.21 -4.39 0.48
C ILE A 149 15.08 -5.40 0.22
N ASN A 150 14.59 -6.03 1.28
CA ASN A 150 13.34 -6.80 1.18
C ASN A 150 12.22 -5.85 0.72
N PRO A 151 11.47 -6.15 -0.35
CA PRO A 151 10.40 -5.29 -0.85
C PRO A 151 9.34 -4.93 0.20
N ARG A 152 9.12 -5.79 1.18
CA ARG A 152 8.21 -5.52 2.31
C ARG A 152 8.67 -4.38 3.22
N ASN A 153 9.95 -4.06 3.22
CA ASN A 153 10.57 -3.01 4.02
C ASN A 153 10.84 -1.74 3.19
N ALA A 154 10.56 -1.79 1.88
CA ALA A 154 10.74 -0.64 1.01
C ALA A 154 9.63 0.39 1.23
N GLY A 155 10.01 1.67 1.28
CA GLY A 155 9.10 2.80 1.20
C GLY A 155 8.69 3.12 -0.24
N ALA A 156 7.89 4.16 -0.41
CA ALA A 156 7.64 4.78 -1.70
C ALA A 156 8.71 5.84 -1.97
N ALA A 157 9.12 5.99 -3.23
CA ALA A 157 10.13 6.97 -3.63
C ALA A 157 9.84 7.53 -5.03
N ASP A 158 10.26 8.78 -5.29
CA ASP A 158 9.97 9.51 -6.52
C ASP A 158 10.47 8.82 -7.78
N ILE A 159 11.53 8.01 -7.67
CA ILE A 159 12.05 7.19 -8.78
C ILE A 159 10.96 6.29 -9.39
N SER A 160 9.96 5.89 -8.64
CA SER A 160 8.88 5.05 -9.13
C SER A 160 8.04 5.68 -10.24
N PHE A 161 7.97 7.04 -10.30
CA PHE A 161 7.26 7.76 -11.36
C PHE A 161 7.97 7.73 -12.73
N VAL A 162 9.24 7.38 -12.75
CA VAL A 162 10.04 7.28 -13.97
C VAL A 162 10.56 5.87 -14.23
N ALA A 163 10.30 4.92 -13.33
CA ALA A 163 10.82 3.56 -13.42
C ALA A 163 10.38 2.80 -14.68
N ASP A 164 9.23 3.15 -15.25
CA ASP A 164 8.72 2.60 -16.53
C ASP A 164 9.26 3.31 -17.78
N LYS A 165 10.07 4.35 -17.62
CA LYS A 165 10.66 5.16 -18.70
C LYS A 165 12.17 4.91 -18.86
N VAL A 166 12.77 4.15 -17.98
CA VAL A 166 14.21 3.88 -17.96
C VAL A 166 14.46 2.38 -17.88
N ASP A 167 15.59 1.94 -18.43
CA ASP A 167 15.98 0.52 -18.42
C ASP A 167 16.40 0.05 -17.03
N MET A 168 16.92 0.95 -16.20
CA MET A 168 17.46 0.66 -14.89
C MET A 168 17.17 1.81 -13.92
N ALA A 169 16.74 1.46 -12.71
CA ALA A 169 16.48 2.42 -11.66
C ALA A 169 16.95 1.90 -10.30
N LEU A 170 17.50 2.78 -9.49
CA LEU A 170 17.97 2.50 -8.14
C LEU A 170 17.63 3.67 -7.23
N ASP A 171 17.16 3.38 -6.03
CA ASP A 171 16.89 4.35 -4.98
C ASP A 171 17.63 3.99 -3.68
N GLY A 172 17.51 4.86 -2.66
CA GLY A 172 18.18 4.64 -1.38
C GLY A 172 19.70 4.87 -1.43
N ILE A 173 20.18 5.70 -2.35
CA ILE A 173 21.62 6.01 -2.51
C ILE A 173 22.10 7.22 -1.71
N GLY A 174 21.20 7.87 -0.97
CA GLY A 174 21.52 9.02 -0.12
C GLY A 174 22.09 8.66 1.24
N MET A 175 22.31 9.68 2.07
CA MET A 175 22.76 9.54 3.45
C MET A 175 21.82 8.63 4.25
N MET A 176 22.37 7.79 5.12
CA MET A 176 21.59 6.93 6.00
C MET A 176 20.94 7.74 7.12
N GLY A 177 19.90 7.18 7.72
CA GLY A 177 19.19 7.81 8.82
C GLY A 177 18.30 6.83 9.57
N SER A 178 17.62 7.35 10.57
CA SER A 178 16.63 6.60 11.36
C SER A 178 15.48 7.51 11.80
N GLY A 179 14.38 6.92 12.25
CA GLY A 179 13.22 7.66 12.75
C GLY A 179 12.43 8.41 11.67
N GLY A 180 12.58 8.05 10.39
CA GLY A 180 11.92 8.72 9.27
C GLY A 180 10.41 8.92 9.49
N HIS A 181 9.90 10.11 9.12
CA HIS A 181 8.52 10.57 9.33
C HIS A 181 8.10 10.75 10.80
N THR A 182 9.04 10.87 11.72
CA THR A 182 8.78 11.17 13.13
C THR A 182 9.50 12.43 13.59
N VAL A 183 9.16 12.93 14.78
CA VAL A 183 9.88 14.08 15.40
C VAL A 183 11.32 13.73 15.82
N ASP A 184 11.66 12.45 15.83
CA ASP A 184 12.97 11.90 16.18
C ASP A 184 13.79 11.54 14.92
N GLU A 185 13.40 12.03 13.75
CA GLU A 185 14.11 11.76 12.50
C GLU A 185 15.51 12.38 12.53
N VAL A 186 16.51 11.54 12.26
CA VAL A 186 17.92 11.94 12.25
C VAL A 186 18.64 11.41 11.02
N GLY A 187 19.57 12.21 10.46
CA GLY A 187 20.51 11.80 9.43
C GLY A 187 21.86 11.41 10.04
N ASP A 188 22.42 10.30 9.58
CA ASP A 188 23.76 9.86 9.98
C ASP A 188 24.83 10.48 9.08
N LEU A 189 25.38 11.62 9.52
CA LEU A 189 26.40 12.34 8.78
C LEU A 189 27.68 11.52 8.55
N SER A 190 27.97 10.51 9.36
CA SER A 190 29.13 9.64 9.15
C SER A 190 29.06 8.82 7.87
N THR A 191 27.85 8.67 7.31
CA THR A 191 27.61 7.95 6.05
C THR A 191 27.66 8.82 4.80
N LEU A 192 27.69 10.14 4.94
CA LEU A 192 27.59 11.09 3.83
C LEU A 192 28.72 10.90 2.81
N ASP A 193 29.96 10.82 3.26
CA ASP A 193 31.13 10.65 2.37
C ASP A 193 31.07 9.32 1.61
N SER A 194 30.79 8.23 2.31
CA SER A 194 30.71 6.89 1.70
C SER A 194 29.58 6.80 0.66
N GLN A 195 28.43 7.36 0.94
CA GLN A 195 27.31 7.39 0.00
C GLN A 195 27.61 8.27 -1.22
N THR A 196 28.24 9.44 -0.99
CA THR A 196 28.67 10.33 -2.08
C THR A 196 29.68 9.65 -3.00
N ILE A 197 30.67 8.95 -2.45
CA ILE A 197 31.70 8.23 -3.23
C ILE A 197 31.03 7.11 -4.05
N ARG A 198 30.16 6.30 -3.45
CA ARG A 198 29.41 5.25 -4.17
C ARG A 198 28.66 5.83 -5.37
N ALA A 199 27.90 6.89 -5.16
CA ALA A 199 27.11 7.54 -6.21
C ALA A 199 28.02 8.11 -7.33
N ALA A 200 29.06 8.85 -6.97
CA ALA A 200 29.97 9.47 -7.93
C ALA A 200 30.72 8.43 -8.79
N VAL A 201 31.26 7.37 -8.16
CA VAL A 201 31.94 6.28 -8.87
C VAL A 201 31.00 5.51 -9.77
N THR A 202 29.76 5.27 -9.31
CA THR A 202 28.73 4.62 -10.14
C THR A 202 28.41 5.44 -11.38
N LEU A 203 28.15 6.74 -11.22
CA LEU A 203 27.89 7.64 -12.35
C LEU A 203 29.07 7.70 -13.33
N TYR A 204 30.29 7.79 -12.82
CA TYR A 204 31.48 7.77 -13.65
C TYR A 204 31.60 6.47 -14.47
N ARG A 205 31.39 5.32 -13.85
CA ARG A 205 31.44 4.02 -14.55
C ARG A 205 30.37 3.89 -15.62
N LEU A 206 29.14 4.33 -15.32
CA LEU A 206 28.04 4.32 -16.29
C LEU A 206 28.32 5.25 -17.48
N SER A 207 29.00 6.39 -17.26
CA SER A 207 29.36 7.33 -18.34
C SER A 207 30.42 6.78 -19.31
N LEU A 208 31.18 5.75 -18.90
CA LEU A 208 32.20 5.09 -19.74
C LEU A 208 31.63 3.88 -20.48
N SER A 209 30.45 3.42 -20.15
CA SER A 209 29.79 2.31 -20.82
C SER A 209 29.10 2.81 -22.10
N PRO A 210 29.31 2.17 -23.25
CA PRO A 210 28.71 2.58 -24.50
C PRO A 210 27.20 2.33 -24.55
#